data_1e9215cbc77f6811d50a1844e4b4e1f3
#
_entry.id   1e9215cbc77f6811d50a1844e4b4e1f3
#
_cell.length_a   1.000
_cell.length_b   1.000
_cell.length_c   1.000
_cell.angle_alpha   90.00
_cell.angle_beta   90.00
_cell.angle_gamma   90.00
#
_symmetry.space_group_name_H-M   'P 1'
#
loop_
_entity.id
_entity.type
_entity.pdbx_description
1 polymer ?
#
loop_
_entity_poly.entity_id
_entity_poly.type
_entity_poly.pdbx_seq_one_letter_code
_entity_poly.pdbx_strand_id
1 'polypeptide(L)'
;MENPILVGLTCGAAFLLAFLLINPPDGRNLLANRWLAVFVAAYGCAMLEIFLHVAGFAALFRTLADFSEVTRFIAPPALYLSISSFVDPDRCVRRKDFLHLTPFAFFLVLMAPHMLSGQNIQIASSALANVLFGFFRMTLPVQTVVYWVLSYRKLRCHQQNIRKIVSSVDQVNLD
;
A
#
# COMPACT_ATOMS: atom_id res chain seq x y z
N MET A 1 -21.25 16.38 5.28
CA MET A 1 -20.09 17.28 5.29
C MET A 1 -18.99 16.57 6.07
N GLU A 2 -17.89 16.23 5.42
CA GLU A 2 -16.73 15.65 6.12
C GLU A 2 -16.07 16.73 6.98
N ASN A 3 -15.78 16.37 8.23
CA ASN A 3 -15.16 17.32 9.15
C ASN A 3 -13.64 17.33 8.90
N PRO A 4 -13.03 18.45 8.45
CA PRO A 4 -11.61 18.51 8.13
C PRO A 4 -10.71 18.16 9.33
N ILE A 5 -11.17 18.44 10.55
CA ILE A 5 -10.41 18.13 11.77
C ILE A 5 -10.29 16.63 11.95
N LEU A 6 -11.37 15.86 11.75
CA LEU A 6 -11.34 14.41 11.86
C LEU A 6 -10.45 13.77 10.81
N VAL A 7 -10.52 14.25 9.57
CA VAL A 7 -9.68 13.75 8.48
C VAL A 7 -8.21 14.05 8.76
N GLY A 8 -7.89 15.29 9.21
CA GLY A 8 -6.53 15.67 9.58
C GLY A 8 -5.97 14.86 10.75
N LEU A 9 -6.79 14.59 11.77
CA LEU A 9 -6.40 13.75 12.91
C LEU A 9 -6.10 12.31 12.46
N THR A 10 -6.96 11.74 11.60
CA THR A 10 -6.76 10.39 11.05
C THR A 10 -5.48 10.31 10.21
N CYS A 11 -5.21 11.32 9.40
CA CYS A 11 -3.98 11.45 8.63
C CYS A 11 -2.75 11.47 9.54
N GLY A 12 -2.74 12.33 10.57
CA GLY A 12 -1.66 12.44 11.55
C GLY A 12 -1.44 11.13 12.33
N ALA A 13 -2.51 10.47 12.76
CA ALA A 13 -2.45 9.19 13.44
C ALA A 13 -1.85 8.09 12.54
N ALA A 14 -2.20 8.05 11.25
CA ALA A 14 -1.64 7.10 10.31
C ALA A 14 -0.12 7.30 10.12
N PHE A 15 0.34 8.52 9.95
CA PHE A 15 1.78 8.80 9.83
C PHE A 15 2.54 8.51 11.13
N LEU A 16 1.96 8.83 12.30
CA LEU A 16 2.55 8.47 13.58
C LEU A 16 2.68 6.95 13.74
N LEU A 17 1.63 6.20 13.39
CA LEU A 17 1.66 4.74 13.43
C LEU A 17 2.71 4.18 12.46
N ALA A 18 2.80 4.71 11.24
CA ALA A 18 3.82 4.31 10.27
C ALA A 18 5.23 4.56 10.82
N PHE A 19 5.47 5.69 11.46
CA PHE A 19 6.75 6.01 12.09
C PHE A 19 7.12 5.03 13.21
N LEU A 20 6.17 4.68 14.08
CA LEU A 20 6.38 3.70 15.15
C LEU A 20 6.70 2.30 14.62
N LEU A 21 6.08 1.91 13.50
CA LEU A 21 6.31 0.60 12.87
C LEU A 21 7.68 0.47 12.19
N ILE A 22 8.31 1.57 11.79
CA ILE A 22 9.66 1.53 11.19
C ILE A 22 10.71 1.08 12.21
N ASN A 23 10.57 1.50 13.47
CA ASN A 23 11.51 1.23 14.55
C ASN A 23 10.81 0.56 15.74
N PRO A 24 10.37 -0.71 15.61
CA PRO A 24 9.73 -1.39 16.71
C PRO A 24 10.74 -1.64 17.86
N PRO A 25 10.35 -1.41 19.12
CA PRO A 25 11.24 -1.52 20.27
C PRO A 25 11.83 -2.93 20.44
N ASP A 26 11.10 -3.97 20.06
CA ASP A 26 11.50 -5.37 20.27
C ASP A 26 12.39 -5.93 19.16
N GLY A 27 12.64 -5.20 18.08
CA GLY A 27 13.47 -5.64 16.95
C GLY A 27 12.95 -6.87 16.18
N ARG A 28 11.82 -7.46 16.59
CA ARG A 28 11.24 -8.65 15.98
C ARG A 28 10.50 -8.29 14.69
N ASN A 29 10.62 -9.17 13.69
CA ASN A 29 9.91 -9.03 12.40
C ASN A 29 10.11 -7.65 11.71
N LEU A 30 11.32 -7.09 11.80
CA LEU A 30 11.64 -5.75 11.27
C LEU A 30 11.18 -5.55 9.82
N LEU A 31 11.40 -6.55 8.96
CA LEU A 31 11.02 -6.44 7.56
C LEU A 31 9.50 -6.38 7.38
N ALA A 32 8.76 -7.22 8.11
CA ALA A 32 7.30 -7.22 8.09
C ALA A 32 6.74 -5.87 8.57
N ASN A 33 7.28 -5.34 9.67
CA ASN A 33 6.87 -4.06 10.24
C ASN A 33 7.20 -2.88 9.31
N ARG A 34 8.33 -2.91 8.63
CA ARG A 34 8.68 -1.88 7.63
C ARG A 34 7.72 -1.87 6.44
N TRP A 35 7.34 -3.05 5.92
CA TRP A 35 6.33 -3.13 4.86
C TRP A 35 4.94 -2.71 5.35
N LEU A 36 4.61 -3.03 6.60
CA LEU A 36 3.37 -2.56 7.23
C LEU A 36 3.39 -1.03 7.40
N ALA A 37 4.53 -0.45 7.78
CA ALA A 37 4.70 1.00 7.83
C ALA A 37 4.48 1.67 6.47
N VAL A 38 5.01 1.09 5.38
CA VAL A 38 4.77 1.57 4.01
C VAL A 38 3.29 1.51 3.66
N PHE A 39 2.59 0.43 4.01
CA PHE A 39 1.16 0.29 3.82
C PHE A 39 0.37 1.37 4.56
N VAL A 40 0.66 1.58 5.85
CA VAL A 40 -0.02 2.58 6.68
C VAL A 40 0.30 4.00 6.20
N ALA A 41 1.55 4.28 5.80
CA ALA A 41 1.93 5.56 5.23
C ALA A 41 1.19 5.86 3.91
N ALA A 42 1.01 4.86 3.03
CA ALA A 42 0.25 5.01 1.80
C ALA A 42 -1.23 5.36 2.08
N TYR A 43 -1.82 4.77 3.12
CA TYR A 43 -3.15 5.18 3.61
C TYR A 43 -3.14 6.59 4.22
N GLY A 44 -2.09 6.94 4.95
CA GLY A 44 -1.88 8.30 5.45
C GLY A 44 -1.85 9.33 4.32
N CYS A 45 -1.15 9.03 3.22
CA CYS A 45 -1.16 9.86 2.01
C CYS A 45 -2.58 9.97 1.40
N ALA A 46 -3.33 8.85 1.33
CA ALA A 46 -4.71 8.90 0.84
C ALA A 46 -5.62 9.80 1.72
N MET A 47 -5.44 9.74 3.05
CA MET A 47 -6.14 10.65 3.97
C MET A 47 -5.67 12.10 3.83
N LEU A 48 -4.38 12.32 3.54
CA LEU A 48 -3.83 13.65 3.30
C LEU A 48 -4.45 14.30 2.05
N GLU A 49 -4.62 13.55 0.97
CA GLU A 49 -5.29 14.03 -0.24
C GLU A 49 -6.73 14.46 0.05
N ILE A 50 -7.50 13.61 0.76
CA ILE A 50 -8.87 13.94 1.17
C ILE A 50 -8.87 15.20 2.07
N PHE A 51 -7.94 15.29 3.02
CA PHE A 51 -7.79 16.47 3.89
C PHE A 51 -7.55 17.73 3.09
N LEU A 52 -6.62 17.71 2.13
CA LEU A 52 -6.30 18.88 1.30
C LEU A 52 -7.52 19.34 0.48
N HIS A 53 -8.35 18.42 0.00
CA HIS A 53 -9.57 18.74 -0.73
C HIS A 53 -10.65 19.33 0.20
N VAL A 54 -10.92 18.68 1.34
CA VAL A 54 -11.96 19.13 2.29
C VAL A 54 -11.59 20.45 2.95
N ALA A 55 -10.30 20.68 3.22
CA ALA A 55 -9.81 21.94 3.80
C ALA A 55 -9.63 23.06 2.77
N GLY A 56 -9.82 22.81 1.47
CA GLY A 56 -9.68 23.80 0.40
C GLY A 56 -8.23 24.11 0.02
N PHE A 57 -7.27 23.33 0.46
CA PHE A 57 -5.84 23.52 0.18
C PHE A 57 -5.34 22.77 -1.06
N ALA A 58 -6.19 21.98 -1.73
CA ALA A 58 -5.79 21.15 -2.87
C ALA A 58 -5.15 21.96 -4.02
N ALA A 59 -5.67 23.15 -4.31
CA ALA A 59 -5.10 24.03 -5.34
C ALA A 59 -3.70 24.56 -4.97
N LEU A 60 -3.46 24.85 -3.69
CA LEU A 60 -2.19 25.36 -3.18
C LEU A 60 -1.11 24.25 -3.13
N PHE A 61 -1.51 23.04 -2.76
CA PHE A 61 -0.61 21.87 -2.63
C PHE A 61 -0.90 20.80 -3.68
N ARG A 62 -1.17 21.21 -4.93
CA ARG A 62 -1.57 20.33 -6.03
C ARG A 62 -0.64 19.16 -6.22
N THR A 63 0.66 19.40 -6.36
CA THR A 63 1.67 18.33 -6.56
C THR A 63 1.65 17.30 -5.42
N LEU A 64 1.43 17.76 -4.18
CA LEU A 64 1.33 16.88 -3.02
C LEU A 64 0.04 16.06 -3.06
N ALA A 65 -1.08 16.63 -3.46
CA ALA A 65 -2.35 15.92 -3.63
C ALA A 65 -2.24 14.85 -4.72
N ASP A 66 -1.71 15.20 -5.90
CA ASP A 66 -1.52 14.28 -7.02
C ASP A 66 -0.56 13.12 -6.66
N PHE A 67 0.54 13.43 -5.97
CA PHE A 67 1.47 12.40 -5.47
C PHE A 67 0.79 11.47 -4.47
N SER A 68 0.00 12.03 -3.55
CA SER A 68 -0.73 11.26 -2.55
C SER A 68 -1.75 10.31 -3.18
N GLU A 69 -2.37 10.71 -4.28
CA GLU A 69 -3.28 9.83 -5.03
C GLU A 69 -2.54 8.63 -5.63
N VAL A 70 -1.38 8.83 -6.23
CA VAL A 70 -0.59 7.74 -6.84
C VAL A 70 -0.05 6.77 -5.78
N THR A 71 0.25 7.22 -4.56
CA THR A 71 0.75 6.35 -3.49
C THR A 71 -0.23 5.24 -3.08
N ARG A 72 -1.52 5.36 -3.40
CA ARG A 72 -2.53 4.31 -3.16
C ARG A 72 -2.16 2.97 -3.81
N PHE A 73 -1.43 3.01 -4.95
CA PHE A 73 -0.98 1.79 -5.64
C PHE A 73 0.13 1.04 -4.89
N ILE A 74 0.78 1.65 -3.88
CA ILE A 74 1.75 0.97 -3.01
C ILE A 74 1.05 0.13 -1.95
N ALA A 75 -0.13 0.54 -1.48
CA ALA A 75 -0.77 -0.06 -0.31
C ALA A 75 -1.04 -1.57 -0.47
N PRO A 76 -1.72 -2.08 -1.52
CA PRO A 76 -1.99 -3.52 -1.64
C PRO A 76 -0.74 -4.39 -1.68
N PRO A 77 0.32 -4.10 -2.49
CA PRO A 77 1.53 -4.89 -2.48
C PRO A 77 2.32 -4.77 -1.17
N ALA A 78 2.35 -3.60 -0.51
CA ALA A 78 3.03 -3.44 0.76
C ALA A 78 2.41 -4.32 1.86
N LEU A 79 1.08 -4.40 1.93
CA LEU A 79 0.39 -5.30 2.84
C LEU A 79 0.75 -6.77 2.56
N TYR A 80 0.74 -7.20 1.30
CA TYR A 80 1.12 -8.55 0.91
C TYR A 80 2.58 -8.87 1.29
N LEU A 81 3.51 -7.94 1.05
CA LEU A 81 4.92 -8.11 1.40
C LEU A 81 5.12 -8.15 2.92
N SER A 82 4.35 -7.36 3.68
CA SER A 82 4.33 -7.43 5.14
C SER A 82 3.89 -8.82 5.63
N ILE A 83 2.76 -9.32 5.15
CA ILE A 83 2.25 -10.65 5.51
C ILE A 83 3.25 -11.74 5.10
N SER A 84 3.83 -11.64 3.91
CA SER A 84 4.81 -12.61 3.43
C SER A 84 6.07 -12.64 4.29
N SER A 85 6.52 -11.49 4.79
CA SER A 85 7.68 -11.37 5.67
C SER A 85 7.35 -11.80 7.10
N PHE A 86 6.11 -11.65 7.53
CA PHE A 86 5.64 -12.14 8.83
C PHE A 86 5.56 -13.67 8.87
N VAL A 87 5.07 -14.29 7.79
CA VAL A 87 4.95 -15.76 7.64
C VAL A 87 6.31 -16.42 7.51
N ASP A 88 7.30 -15.73 6.93
CA ASP A 88 8.65 -16.21 6.71
C ASP A 88 9.66 -15.18 7.28
N PRO A 89 9.98 -15.27 8.60
CA PRO A 89 10.84 -14.30 9.27
C PRO A 89 12.27 -14.22 8.72
N ASP A 90 12.78 -15.30 8.14
CA ASP A 90 14.12 -15.37 7.54
C ASP A 90 14.16 -14.82 6.10
N ARG A 91 13.01 -14.34 5.61
CA ARG A 91 12.92 -13.75 4.29
C ARG A 91 13.71 -12.45 4.20
N CYS A 92 14.60 -12.38 3.21
CA CYS A 92 15.25 -11.15 2.79
C CYS A 92 14.49 -10.50 1.64
N VAL A 93 14.65 -9.17 1.50
CA VAL A 93 14.11 -8.42 0.34
C VAL A 93 14.76 -8.94 -0.93
N ARG A 94 13.95 -9.38 -1.88
CA ARG A 94 14.40 -9.87 -3.18
C ARG A 94 14.09 -8.84 -4.27
N ARG A 95 14.89 -8.82 -5.33
CA ARG A 95 14.62 -7.96 -6.50
C ARG A 95 13.22 -8.15 -7.07
N LYS A 96 12.68 -9.38 -6.97
CA LYS A 96 11.30 -9.70 -7.40
C LYS A 96 10.24 -8.98 -6.57
N ASP A 97 10.52 -8.59 -5.34
CA ASP A 97 9.57 -7.87 -4.49
C ASP A 97 9.29 -6.46 -5.04
N PHE A 98 10.27 -5.85 -5.69
CA PHE A 98 10.09 -4.55 -6.37
C PHE A 98 9.18 -4.62 -7.61
N LEU A 99 9.02 -5.79 -8.23
CA LEU A 99 8.06 -5.97 -9.33
C LEU A 99 6.62 -5.74 -8.88
N HIS A 100 6.33 -5.95 -7.61
CA HIS A 100 5.02 -5.65 -7.04
C HIS A 100 4.71 -4.16 -7.00
N LEU A 101 5.71 -3.29 -7.07
CA LEU A 101 5.57 -1.83 -7.12
C LEU A 101 5.46 -1.28 -8.55
N THR A 102 5.48 -2.14 -9.57
CA THR A 102 5.39 -1.73 -10.99
C THR A 102 4.16 -0.87 -11.29
N PRO A 103 2.94 -1.17 -10.79
CA PRO A 103 1.79 -0.29 -11.04
C PRO A 103 2.00 1.12 -10.50
N PHE A 104 2.56 1.25 -9.29
CA PHE A 104 2.91 2.55 -8.72
C PHE A 104 3.91 3.30 -9.59
N ALA A 105 5.03 2.65 -9.96
CA ALA A 105 6.06 3.26 -10.80
C ALA A 105 5.51 3.70 -12.17
N PHE A 106 4.66 2.88 -12.77
CA PHE A 106 4.01 3.19 -14.04
C PHE A 106 3.13 4.45 -13.93
N PHE A 107 2.25 4.52 -12.93
CA PHE A 107 1.38 5.67 -12.76
C PHE A 107 2.15 6.91 -12.30
N LEU A 108 3.21 6.76 -11.51
CA LEU A 108 4.08 7.88 -11.13
C LEU A 108 4.74 8.51 -12.37
N VAL A 109 5.30 7.70 -13.27
CA VAL A 109 5.89 8.18 -14.51
C VAL A 109 4.85 8.83 -15.42
N LEU A 110 3.65 8.24 -15.51
CA LEU A 110 2.56 8.80 -16.32
C LEU A 110 2.08 10.15 -15.78
N MET A 111 2.04 10.33 -14.45
CA MET A 111 1.59 11.58 -13.82
C MET A 111 2.70 12.61 -13.63
N ALA A 112 3.97 12.22 -13.74
CA ALA A 112 5.11 13.11 -13.53
C ALA A 112 5.05 14.41 -14.36
N PRO A 113 4.70 14.42 -15.63
CA PRO A 113 4.60 15.67 -16.41
C PRO A 113 3.54 16.62 -15.84
N HIS A 114 2.40 16.08 -15.38
CA HIS A 114 1.33 16.85 -14.78
C HIS A 114 1.75 17.46 -13.42
N MET A 115 2.43 16.68 -12.60
CA MET A 115 2.95 17.12 -11.30
C MET A 115 4.00 18.22 -11.44
N LEU A 116 4.88 18.12 -12.45
CA LEU A 116 6.01 19.04 -12.62
C LEU A 116 5.61 20.34 -13.34
N SER A 117 4.78 20.25 -14.39
CA SER A 117 4.42 21.40 -15.23
C SER A 117 3.17 22.12 -14.75
N GLY A 118 2.36 21.49 -13.89
CA GLY A 118 1.05 21.98 -13.50
C GLY A 118 0.03 22.08 -14.67
N GLN A 119 0.43 21.66 -15.86
CA GLN A 119 -0.43 21.64 -17.04
C GLN A 119 -1.24 20.36 -17.08
N ASN A 120 -2.50 20.47 -17.51
CA ASN A 120 -3.32 19.29 -17.76
C ASN A 120 -2.67 18.42 -18.84
N ILE A 121 -2.64 17.10 -18.63
CA ILE A 121 -2.13 16.16 -19.60
C ILE A 121 -2.96 16.32 -20.89
N GLN A 122 -2.36 16.94 -21.90
CA GLN A 122 -3.00 17.04 -23.21
C GLN A 122 -2.81 15.71 -23.94
N ILE A 123 -3.80 14.84 -23.85
CA ILE A 123 -3.83 13.60 -24.60
C ILE A 123 -4.43 13.93 -25.97
N ALA A 124 -3.70 13.63 -27.03
CA ALA A 124 -4.03 13.99 -28.43
C ALA A 124 -5.41 13.46 -28.90
N SER A 125 -6.00 12.49 -28.18
CA SER A 125 -7.30 11.92 -28.49
C SER A 125 -8.13 11.74 -27.23
N SER A 126 -9.35 12.26 -27.24
CA SER A 126 -10.32 12.06 -26.14
C SER A 126 -10.64 10.59 -25.87
N ALA A 127 -10.64 9.75 -26.91
CA ALA A 127 -10.84 8.31 -26.77
C ALA A 127 -9.70 7.66 -25.99
N LEU A 128 -8.45 8.01 -26.29
CA LEU A 128 -7.27 7.50 -25.59
C LEU A 128 -7.22 7.98 -24.14
N ALA A 129 -7.61 9.22 -23.87
CA ALA A 129 -7.77 9.76 -22.53
C ALA A 129 -8.75 8.93 -21.71
N ASN A 130 -9.94 8.66 -22.25
CA ASN A 130 -10.97 7.87 -21.56
C ASN A 130 -10.50 6.43 -21.26
N VAL A 131 -9.77 5.80 -22.18
CA VAL A 131 -9.19 4.47 -21.96
C VAL A 131 -8.15 4.50 -20.84
N LEU A 132 -7.23 5.47 -20.84
CA LEU A 132 -6.21 5.60 -19.79
C LEU A 132 -6.82 5.89 -18.41
N PHE A 133 -7.77 6.81 -18.32
CA PHE A 133 -8.48 7.08 -17.08
C PHE A 133 -9.31 5.88 -16.59
N GLY A 134 -9.95 5.16 -17.50
CA GLY A 134 -10.66 3.91 -17.20
C GLY A 134 -9.70 2.84 -16.66
N PHE A 135 -8.53 2.70 -17.27
CA PHE A 135 -7.48 1.79 -16.81
C PHE A 135 -6.96 2.16 -15.42
N PHE A 136 -6.65 3.44 -15.18
CA PHE A 136 -6.24 3.94 -13.87
C PHE A 136 -7.28 3.62 -12.79
N ARG A 137 -8.55 3.93 -13.08
CA ARG A 137 -9.66 3.70 -12.15
C ARG A 137 -9.87 2.23 -11.82
N MET A 138 -9.67 1.32 -12.78
CA MET A 138 -9.87 -0.12 -12.58
C MET A 138 -8.65 -0.83 -12.01
N THR A 139 -7.45 -0.30 -12.19
CA THR A 139 -6.21 -0.95 -11.73
C THR A 139 -6.18 -1.08 -10.21
N LEU A 140 -6.58 -0.06 -9.46
CA LEU A 140 -6.52 -0.10 -7.99
C LEU A 140 -7.46 -1.17 -7.39
N PRO A 141 -8.76 -1.25 -7.74
CA PRO A 141 -9.64 -2.29 -7.20
C PRO A 141 -9.20 -3.70 -7.63
N VAL A 142 -8.78 -3.88 -8.88
CA VAL A 142 -8.26 -5.18 -9.35
C VAL A 142 -6.99 -5.56 -8.58
N GLN A 143 -6.05 -4.66 -8.43
CA GLN A 143 -4.83 -4.86 -7.66
C GLN A 143 -5.15 -5.22 -6.20
N THR A 144 -6.09 -4.52 -5.58
CA THR A 144 -6.51 -4.80 -4.19
C THR A 144 -7.06 -6.22 -4.06
N VAL A 145 -7.94 -6.65 -4.95
CA VAL A 145 -8.51 -8.02 -4.93
C VAL A 145 -7.42 -9.07 -5.13
N VAL A 146 -6.52 -8.87 -6.10
CA VAL A 146 -5.42 -9.81 -6.38
C VAL A 146 -4.53 -9.98 -5.16
N TYR A 147 -4.07 -8.87 -4.54
CA TYR A 147 -3.20 -8.95 -3.37
C TYR A 147 -3.92 -9.45 -2.13
N TRP A 148 -5.22 -9.19 -1.99
CA TRP A 148 -6.03 -9.77 -0.91
C TRP A 148 -6.10 -11.30 -1.03
N VAL A 149 -6.36 -11.83 -2.22
CA VAL A 149 -6.37 -13.28 -2.49
C VAL A 149 -5.00 -13.90 -2.23
N LEU A 150 -3.92 -13.27 -2.71
CA LEU A 150 -2.55 -13.75 -2.49
C LEU A 150 -2.20 -13.80 -0.99
N SER A 151 -2.55 -12.76 -0.25
CA SER A 151 -2.36 -12.66 1.20
C SER A 151 -3.13 -13.74 1.95
N TYR A 152 -4.40 -13.93 1.60
CA TYR A 152 -5.24 -14.97 2.19
C TYR A 152 -4.67 -16.37 1.95
N ARG A 153 -4.27 -16.68 0.70
CA ARG A 153 -3.65 -17.97 0.36
C ARG A 153 -2.37 -18.22 1.14
N LYS A 154 -1.53 -17.20 1.29
CA LYS A 154 -0.27 -17.29 2.05
C LYS A 154 -0.53 -17.59 3.52
N LEU A 155 -1.46 -16.87 4.16
CA LEU A 155 -1.85 -17.10 5.55
C LEU A 155 -2.46 -18.49 5.76
N ARG A 156 -3.34 -18.92 4.88
CA ARG A 156 -3.98 -20.23 4.98
C ARG A 156 -2.97 -21.38 4.86
N CYS A 157 -2.03 -21.26 3.93
CA CYS A 157 -0.93 -22.24 3.79
C CYS A 157 -0.09 -22.32 5.07
N HIS A 158 0.25 -21.18 5.65
CA HIS A 158 0.99 -21.10 6.90
C HIS A 158 0.24 -21.77 8.07
N GLN A 159 -1.06 -21.48 8.22
CA GLN A 159 -1.90 -22.12 9.24
C GLN A 159 -1.96 -23.64 9.08
N GLN A 160 -2.05 -24.14 7.84
CA GLN A 160 -2.05 -25.58 7.58
C GLN A 160 -0.72 -26.24 7.96
N ASN A 161 0.41 -25.57 7.68
CA ASN A 161 1.73 -26.06 8.04
C ASN A 161 1.91 -26.11 9.56
N ILE A 162 1.48 -25.11 10.29
CA ILE A 162 1.51 -25.11 11.77
C ILE A 162 0.69 -26.29 12.32
N ARG A 163 -0.52 -26.52 11.83
CA ARG A 163 -1.37 -27.63 12.27
C ARG A 163 -0.72 -28.99 12.07
N LYS A 164 -0.02 -29.18 10.94
CA LYS A 164 0.71 -30.43 10.67
C LYS A 164 1.84 -30.66 11.67
N ILE A 165 2.58 -29.60 12.01
CA ILE A 165 3.69 -29.68 12.97
C ILE A 165 3.15 -30.01 14.36
N VAL A 166 2.09 -29.34 14.83
CA VAL A 166 1.49 -29.58 16.14
C VAL A 166 0.96 -31.01 16.23
N SER A 167 0.24 -31.50 15.21
CA SER A 167 -0.28 -32.88 15.23
C SER A 167 0.81 -33.95 15.22
N SER A 168 1.96 -33.67 14.60
CA SER A 168 3.10 -34.61 14.63
C SER A 168 3.81 -34.65 15.98
N VAL A 169 3.86 -33.51 16.69
CA VAL A 169 4.45 -33.43 18.05
C VAL A 169 3.58 -34.17 19.08
N ASP A 170 2.25 -34.06 18.96
CA ASP A 170 1.32 -34.77 19.83
C ASP A 170 1.41 -36.30 19.68
N GLN A 171 1.70 -36.80 18.46
CA GLN A 171 1.91 -38.22 18.24
C GLN A 171 3.23 -38.77 18.83
N VAL A 172 4.29 -37.95 18.84
CA VAL A 172 5.61 -38.34 19.40
C VAL A 172 5.61 -38.34 20.93
N ASN A 173 4.74 -37.54 21.57
CA ASN A 173 4.67 -37.48 23.05
C ASN A 173 3.77 -38.57 23.67
N LEU A 174 3.15 -39.43 22.87
CA LEU A 174 2.29 -40.53 23.33
C LEU A 174 2.97 -41.94 23.27
N ASP A 175 4.21 -42.00 22.78
CA ASP A 175 5.08 -43.19 22.82
C ASP A 175 6.15 -43.02 23.92
#